data_207c18291fc9b28c72384ec233c5bbb5
#
_entry.id   207c18291fc9b28c72384ec233c5bbb5
#
_cell.length_a   1.000
_cell.length_b   1.000
_cell.length_c   1.000
_cell.angle_alpha   90.00
_cell.angle_beta   90.00
_cell.angle_gamma   90.00
#
_symmetry.space_group_name_H-M   'P 1'
#
loop_
_entity.id
_entity.type
_entity.pdbx_description
1 polymer ?
#
loop_
_entity_poly.entity_id
_entity_poly.type
_entity_poly.pdbx_seq_one_letter_code
_entity_poly.pdbx_strand_id
1 'polypeptide(L)'
;MADKRDYYEVLGVDKSADDATLKKAYRKLAKKYHPDVNPGDKEAEAKFKEATEAYTILSDPEKRKQYDQFGHAAFENGGGGAGGGFGGFDFNGADMGDIFGDIFGDLFGGGSRSRRANNGPMKGANLRARVNITFEEAVFGCEKELEIVLKDECTTCHGTGAKPGTSPVTCPKCHGEGQVVYTQQSMFGMVRNVQTCPDCHGSGKIIKDKCTSCRGTGYTSSRKKIQVSVPAGIDNGQSIRIREKGEPGTNGGPRGDLLVEVNVARHPIFQRQDMNIFSTAPLTYAQAALGGTVRINTVDGEVEYEVKPGTQTDTRIRLKGKGVPSLRNKNVRGDHYVTFVVQVPTNLNEEAKEALRKFDEACGNRPKSKDSDDFEKPRSEERRVG
;
A
#
# COMPACT_ATOMS: atom_id res chain seq x y z
N MET A 1 -14.35 42.85 -20.91
CA MET A 1 -13.38 41.76 -20.84
C MET A 1 -12.50 42.04 -19.66
N ALA A 2 -12.39 41.17 -18.67
CA ALA A 2 -11.50 41.41 -17.53
C ALA A 2 -10.06 41.34 -18.04
N ASP A 3 -9.31 42.43 -17.83
CA ASP A 3 -7.87 42.48 -18.16
C ASP A 3 -7.15 41.37 -17.37
N LYS A 4 -6.58 40.38 -18.09
CA LYS A 4 -5.76 39.35 -17.46
C LYS A 4 -4.49 40.00 -16.90
N ARG A 5 -4.15 39.67 -15.64
CA ARG A 5 -2.93 40.19 -15.00
C ARG A 5 -1.66 39.67 -15.69
N ASP A 6 -0.61 40.46 -15.70
CA ASP A 6 0.71 40.07 -16.23
C ASP A 6 1.20 38.79 -15.50
N TYR A 7 1.69 37.79 -16.23
CA TYR A 7 2.16 36.54 -15.68
C TYR A 7 3.34 36.71 -14.72
N TYR A 8 4.20 37.70 -14.90
CA TYR A 8 5.26 38.01 -13.95
C TYR A 8 4.68 38.56 -12.65
N GLU A 9 3.65 39.40 -12.73
CA GLU A 9 2.93 39.92 -11.54
C GLU A 9 2.18 38.80 -10.82
N VAL A 10 1.57 37.85 -11.55
CA VAL A 10 0.87 36.70 -10.97
C VAL A 10 1.83 35.85 -10.15
N LEU A 11 3.04 35.62 -10.66
CA LEU A 11 4.07 34.86 -9.93
C LEU A 11 4.81 35.74 -8.89
N GLY A 12 4.65 37.07 -8.93
CA GLY A 12 5.33 37.98 -8.03
C GLY A 12 6.85 38.04 -8.25
N VAL A 13 7.28 38.03 -9.52
CA VAL A 13 8.69 38.05 -9.92
C VAL A 13 8.94 39.16 -10.96
N ASP A 14 10.20 39.58 -11.11
CA ASP A 14 10.62 40.51 -12.14
C ASP A 14 10.71 39.84 -13.53
N LYS A 15 10.56 40.65 -14.61
CA LYS A 15 10.68 40.14 -15.99
C LYS A 15 12.05 39.57 -16.33
N SER A 16 13.08 39.94 -15.57
CA SER A 16 14.45 39.44 -15.69
C SER A 16 14.69 38.14 -14.90
N ALA A 17 13.67 37.60 -14.18
CA ALA A 17 13.83 36.44 -13.34
C ALA A 17 14.30 35.21 -14.14
N ASP A 18 15.23 34.47 -13.56
CA ASP A 18 15.71 33.18 -14.10
C ASP A 18 14.72 32.04 -13.82
N ASP A 19 14.92 30.93 -14.50
CA ASP A 19 14.04 29.74 -14.38
C ASP A 19 13.99 29.22 -12.97
N ALA A 20 15.09 29.30 -12.21
CA ALA A 20 15.14 28.84 -10.82
C ALA A 20 14.25 29.72 -9.92
N THR A 21 14.23 31.03 -10.14
CA THR A 21 13.39 31.97 -9.42
C THR A 21 11.92 31.82 -9.78
N LEU A 22 11.59 31.64 -11.08
CA LEU A 22 10.24 31.35 -11.56
C LEU A 22 9.69 30.06 -10.89
N LYS A 23 10.49 29.02 -10.89
CA LYS A 23 10.13 27.73 -10.27
C LYS A 23 9.91 27.83 -8.75
N LYS A 24 10.74 28.63 -8.06
CA LYS A 24 10.63 28.87 -6.61
C LYS A 24 9.36 29.65 -6.26
N ALA A 25 9.06 30.70 -7.05
CA ALA A 25 7.87 31.52 -6.89
C ALA A 25 6.59 30.69 -7.10
N TYR A 26 6.53 29.93 -8.19
CA TYR A 26 5.42 29.02 -8.47
C TYR A 26 5.20 28.00 -7.35
N ARG A 27 6.24 27.31 -6.88
CA ARG A 27 6.12 26.33 -5.79
C ARG A 27 5.55 26.94 -4.50
N LYS A 28 5.91 28.21 -4.21
CA LYS A 28 5.39 28.92 -3.04
C LYS A 28 3.89 29.19 -3.18
N LEU A 29 3.45 29.65 -4.35
CA LEU A 29 2.05 29.92 -4.65
C LEU A 29 1.21 28.64 -4.72
N ALA A 30 1.73 27.62 -5.40
CA ALA A 30 1.09 26.31 -5.52
C ALA A 30 0.87 25.66 -4.15
N LYS A 31 1.84 25.72 -3.24
CA LYS A 31 1.68 25.22 -1.87
C LYS A 31 0.66 26.04 -1.06
N LYS A 32 0.61 27.38 -1.27
CA LYS A 32 -0.30 28.26 -0.54
C LYS A 32 -1.75 28.11 -0.97
N TYR A 33 -2.00 27.93 -2.26
CA TYR A 33 -3.33 27.88 -2.86
C TYR A 33 -3.74 26.47 -3.32
N HIS A 34 -3.05 25.43 -2.82
CA HIS A 34 -3.38 24.04 -3.16
C HIS A 34 -4.79 23.68 -2.73
N PRO A 35 -5.58 22.98 -3.56
CA PRO A 35 -6.95 22.59 -3.22
C PRO A 35 -7.05 21.73 -1.97
N ASP A 36 -6.04 20.86 -1.69
CA ASP A 36 -6.02 20.04 -0.46
C ASP A 36 -5.81 20.90 0.82
N VAL A 37 -5.18 22.06 0.69
CA VAL A 37 -4.96 22.97 1.83
C VAL A 37 -6.11 23.98 1.99
N ASN A 38 -6.82 24.27 0.89
CA ASN A 38 -7.94 25.25 0.85
C ASN A 38 -9.17 24.58 0.20
N PRO A 39 -9.76 23.55 0.79
CA PRO A 39 -10.89 22.83 0.20
C PRO A 39 -12.12 23.74 0.11
N GLY A 40 -12.65 23.92 -1.11
CA GLY A 40 -13.86 24.71 -1.36
C GLY A 40 -13.67 26.23 -1.48
N ASP A 41 -12.44 26.75 -1.36
CA ASP A 41 -12.14 28.16 -1.57
C ASP A 41 -11.95 28.48 -3.06
N LYS A 42 -12.99 29.10 -3.68
CA LYS A 42 -12.98 29.48 -5.09
C LYS A 42 -11.92 30.55 -5.43
N GLU A 43 -11.57 31.42 -4.49
CA GLU A 43 -10.51 32.42 -4.71
C GLU A 43 -9.12 31.78 -4.72
N ALA A 44 -8.89 30.83 -3.82
CA ALA A 44 -7.65 30.06 -3.81
C ALA A 44 -7.52 29.22 -5.08
N GLU A 45 -8.60 28.62 -5.55
CA GLU A 45 -8.64 27.85 -6.80
C GLU A 45 -8.33 28.74 -8.02
N ALA A 46 -8.92 29.93 -8.09
CA ALA A 46 -8.66 30.88 -9.18
C ALA A 46 -7.18 31.32 -9.19
N LYS A 47 -6.63 31.67 -8.04
CA LYS A 47 -5.21 32.08 -7.90
C LYS A 47 -4.25 30.91 -8.22
N PHE A 48 -4.62 29.68 -7.90
CA PHE A 48 -3.87 28.50 -8.27
C PHE A 48 -3.84 28.26 -9.78
N LYS A 49 -5.01 28.42 -10.46
CA LYS A 49 -5.13 28.31 -11.92
C LYS A 49 -4.29 29.37 -12.61
N GLU A 50 -4.39 30.64 -12.20
CA GLU A 50 -3.61 31.74 -12.74
C GLU A 50 -2.09 31.53 -12.57
N ALA A 51 -1.65 31.09 -11.39
CA ALA A 51 -0.24 30.80 -11.13
C ALA A 51 0.29 29.64 -11.98
N THR A 52 -0.54 28.63 -12.23
CA THR A 52 -0.19 27.47 -13.06
C THR A 52 -0.09 27.85 -14.54
N GLU A 53 -1.04 28.67 -15.04
CA GLU A 53 -1.01 29.21 -16.40
C GLU A 53 0.24 30.08 -16.62
N ALA A 54 0.51 31.00 -15.71
CA ALA A 54 1.68 31.88 -15.76
C ALA A 54 3.01 31.06 -15.79
N TYR A 55 3.13 30.08 -14.93
CA TYR A 55 4.34 29.26 -14.89
C TYR A 55 4.50 28.40 -16.15
N THR A 56 3.42 27.85 -16.70
CA THR A 56 3.45 27.06 -17.93
C THR A 56 3.98 27.85 -19.14
N ILE A 57 3.65 29.12 -19.21
CA ILE A 57 4.12 29.99 -20.27
C ILE A 57 5.56 30.46 -20.04
N LEU A 58 5.88 30.93 -18.81
CA LEU A 58 7.16 31.51 -18.49
C LEU A 58 8.30 30.50 -18.29
N SER A 59 7.99 29.25 -18.02
CA SER A 59 8.99 28.16 -17.88
C SER A 59 9.55 27.64 -19.21
N ASP A 60 8.87 27.90 -20.30
CA ASP A 60 9.30 27.49 -21.65
C ASP A 60 9.97 28.69 -22.34
N PRO A 61 11.26 28.62 -22.71
CA PRO A 61 12.00 29.74 -23.29
C PRO A 61 11.38 30.29 -24.59
N GLU A 62 10.71 29.45 -25.37
CA GLU A 62 10.08 29.91 -26.62
C GLU A 62 8.76 30.62 -26.34
N LYS A 63 7.93 30.06 -25.47
CA LYS A 63 6.67 30.66 -25.06
C LYS A 63 6.89 31.96 -24.29
N ARG A 64 7.91 31.98 -23.44
CA ARG A 64 8.31 33.19 -22.71
C ARG A 64 8.67 34.32 -23.67
N LYS A 65 9.48 34.04 -24.72
CA LYS A 65 9.81 35.04 -25.77
C LYS A 65 8.56 35.52 -26.50
N GLN A 66 7.62 34.65 -26.82
CA GLN A 66 6.37 35.02 -27.47
C GLN A 66 5.49 35.87 -26.53
N TYR A 67 5.45 35.53 -25.25
CA TYR A 67 4.76 36.35 -24.25
C TYR A 67 5.38 37.72 -24.06
N ASP A 68 6.72 37.80 -23.98
CA ASP A 68 7.45 39.05 -23.84
C ASP A 68 7.26 40.00 -25.05
N GLN A 69 7.01 39.45 -26.25
CA GLN A 69 6.79 40.21 -27.47
C GLN A 69 5.33 40.62 -27.70
N PHE A 70 4.38 39.72 -27.42
CA PHE A 70 2.99 39.89 -27.85
C PHE A 70 1.99 39.89 -26.66
N GLY A 71 2.48 39.70 -25.44
CA GLY A 71 1.62 39.57 -24.25
C GLY A 71 0.63 38.41 -24.30
N HIS A 72 -0.50 38.58 -23.65
CA HIS A 72 -1.57 37.58 -23.66
C HIS A 72 -2.14 37.31 -25.05
N ALA A 73 -2.10 38.28 -25.96
CA ALA A 73 -2.63 38.16 -27.32
C ALA A 73 -1.96 37.03 -28.15
N ALA A 74 -0.73 36.64 -27.81
CA ALA A 74 -0.03 35.54 -28.43
C ALA A 74 -0.72 34.17 -28.21
N PHE A 75 -1.52 34.08 -27.15
CA PHE A 75 -2.15 32.84 -26.71
C PHE A 75 -3.68 32.85 -26.77
N GLU A 76 -4.32 34.02 -26.97
CA GLU A 76 -5.77 34.18 -27.07
C GLU A 76 -6.35 33.95 -28.47
N ASN A 77 -5.55 34.20 -29.53
CA ASN A 77 -6.00 34.00 -30.89
C ASN A 77 -5.33 32.72 -31.44
N GLY A 78 -6.05 31.62 -31.48
CA GLY A 78 -5.63 30.35 -32.10
C GLY A 78 -5.39 30.44 -33.59
N GLY A 79 -4.37 31.20 -34.01
CA GLY A 79 -4.03 31.44 -35.41
C GLY A 79 -2.53 31.26 -35.70
N GLY A 80 -2.18 30.12 -36.26
CA GLY A 80 -1.08 29.99 -37.17
C GLY A 80 0.30 29.54 -36.64
N GLY A 81 0.61 28.27 -36.80
CA GLY A 81 1.98 27.79 -36.93
C GLY A 81 2.37 26.64 -35.97
N ALA A 82 2.28 25.43 -36.53
CA ALA A 82 3.00 24.22 -36.14
C ALA A 82 3.04 23.81 -34.65
N GLY A 83 2.08 22.99 -34.24
CA GLY A 83 2.28 22.08 -33.11
C GLY A 83 1.39 22.30 -31.89
N GLY A 84 0.22 21.67 -31.84
CA GLY A 84 -0.49 21.30 -30.63
C GLY A 84 -1.35 22.40 -30.00
N GLY A 85 -2.64 22.42 -30.37
CA GLY A 85 -3.65 23.34 -29.87
C GLY A 85 -3.84 23.29 -28.35
N PHE A 86 -3.65 24.45 -27.73
CA PHE A 86 -4.04 24.70 -26.33
C PHE A 86 -5.28 25.63 -26.24
N GLY A 87 -6.03 25.73 -27.34
CA GLY A 87 -7.28 26.50 -27.38
C GLY A 87 -8.46 25.57 -27.17
N GLY A 88 -8.94 25.45 -25.93
CA GLY A 88 -10.20 24.76 -25.66
C GLY A 88 -10.24 23.82 -24.47
N PHE A 89 -9.47 24.06 -23.43
CA PHE A 89 -9.75 23.40 -22.17
C PHE A 89 -10.84 24.20 -21.43
N ASP A 90 -12.07 23.76 -21.64
CA ASP A 90 -13.21 24.16 -20.82
C ASP A 90 -13.04 23.48 -19.45
N PHE A 91 -12.54 24.26 -18.48
CA PHE A 91 -12.29 23.82 -17.10
C PHE A 91 -13.57 23.65 -16.28
N ASN A 92 -14.73 23.53 -16.94
CA ASN A 92 -16.01 23.46 -16.25
C ASN A 92 -16.52 22.02 -16.16
N GLY A 93 -15.96 21.22 -15.24
CA GLY A 93 -16.62 19.97 -14.82
C GLY A 93 -15.85 18.67 -14.87
N ALA A 94 -14.55 18.64 -15.09
CA ALA A 94 -13.78 17.39 -15.02
C ALA A 94 -13.02 17.27 -13.70
N ASP A 95 -13.07 16.09 -13.11
CA ASP A 95 -12.43 15.69 -11.86
C ASP A 95 -10.92 16.01 -11.89
N MET A 96 -10.49 16.92 -10.99
CA MET A 96 -9.17 17.56 -11.03
C MET A 96 -8.00 16.61 -10.72
N GLY A 97 -8.28 15.38 -10.29
CA GLY A 97 -7.25 14.39 -9.92
C GLY A 97 -6.57 13.73 -11.11
N ASP A 98 -7.32 13.38 -12.15
CA ASP A 98 -6.79 12.61 -13.29
C ASP A 98 -6.06 13.49 -14.32
N ILE A 99 -6.50 14.74 -14.50
CA ILE A 99 -5.87 15.67 -15.47
C ILE A 99 -4.52 16.18 -14.95
N PHE A 100 -4.38 16.29 -13.62
CA PHE A 100 -3.14 16.75 -12.98
C PHE A 100 -2.02 15.70 -13.08
N GLY A 101 -2.35 14.41 -13.02
CA GLY A 101 -1.40 13.31 -13.18
C GLY A 101 -0.82 13.23 -14.58
N ASP A 102 -1.64 13.38 -15.60
CA ASP A 102 -1.23 13.24 -17.00
C ASP A 102 -0.45 14.47 -17.51
N ILE A 103 -0.88 15.69 -17.18
CA ILE A 103 -0.19 16.92 -17.64
C ILE A 103 1.09 17.17 -16.84
N PHE A 104 1.08 16.88 -15.52
CA PHE A 104 2.25 17.10 -14.67
C PHE A 104 3.30 16.01 -14.83
N GLY A 105 2.88 14.75 -15.08
CA GLY A 105 3.77 13.64 -15.38
C GLY A 105 4.54 13.83 -16.68
N ASP A 106 3.93 14.40 -17.68
CA ASP A 106 4.53 14.60 -19.00
C ASP A 106 5.38 15.91 -19.07
N LEU A 107 5.00 16.95 -18.32
CA LEU A 107 5.68 18.24 -18.33
C LEU A 107 6.86 18.32 -17.33
N PHE A 108 6.80 17.61 -16.20
CA PHE A 108 7.86 17.59 -15.18
C PHE A 108 8.71 16.32 -15.15
N GLY A 109 8.28 15.26 -15.82
CA GLY A 109 9.00 13.99 -15.96
C GLY A 109 10.09 13.99 -17.03
N GLY A 110 10.55 15.14 -17.48
CA GLY A 110 11.74 15.25 -18.34
C GLY A 110 11.60 14.56 -19.70
N GLY A 111 11.25 15.34 -20.74
CA GLY A 111 11.53 14.99 -22.13
C GLY A 111 10.60 13.92 -22.71
N SER A 112 9.76 14.34 -23.65
CA SER A 112 9.13 13.46 -24.65
C SER A 112 10.18 12.53 -25.28
N ARG A 113 10.53 11.46 -24.57
CA ARG A 113 11.16 10.32 -25.19
C ARG A 113 10.07 9.65 -25.99
N SER A 114 10.05 9.93 -27.30
CA SER A 114 9.41 9.01 -28.24
C SER A 114 9.63 7.60 -27.70
N ARG A 115 8.57 6.83 -27.48
CA ARG A 115 8.63 5.40 -27.12
C ARG A 115 9.37 4.67 -28.24
N ARG A 116 10.68 4.90 -28.38
CA ARG A 116 11.56 3.95 -29.04
C ARG A 116 11.37 2.66 -28.29
N ALA A 117 11.04 1.59 -29.02
CA ALA A 117 11.01 0.26 -28.46
C ALA A 117 12.28 0.10 -27.63
N ASN A 118 12.10 -0.03 -26.30
CA ASN A 118 13.21 -0.04 -25.36
C ASN A 118 13.86 -1.42 -25.48
N ASN A 119 14.69 -1.62 -26.51
CA ASN A 119 15.49 -2.84 -26.72
C ASN A 119 16.66 -2.92 -25.72
N GLY A 120 16.73 -2.01 -24.75
CA GLY A 120 17.72 -2.05 -23.68
C GLY A 120 17.44 -3.14 -22.64
N PRO A 121 18.41 -3.41 -21.76
CA PRO A 121 18.25 -4.34 -20.65
C PRO A 121 17.07 -3.92 -19.76
N MET A 122 16.07 -4.78 -19.60
CA MET A 122 14.90 -4.52 -18.77
C MET A 122 14.86 -5.49 -17.58
N LYS A 123 14.60 -4.95 -16.39
CA LYS A 123 14.44 -5.76 -15.18
C LYS A 123 13.23 -6.69 -15.32
N GLY A 124 13.38 -7.94 -14.88
CA GLY A 124 12.32 -8.93 -14.84
C GLY A 124 11.18 -8.52 -13.90
N ALA A 125 10.01 -9.11 -14.11
CA ALA A 125 8.84 -8.89 -13.26
C ALA A 125 9.08 -9.46 -11.86
N ASN A 126 8.49 -8.80 -10.86
CA ASN A 126 8.51 -9.32 -9.50
C ASN A 126 7.51 -10.47 -9.37
N LEU A 127 7.92 -11.52 -8.67
CA LEU A 127 7.04 -12.62 -8.29
C LEU A 127 6.42 -12.35 -6.92
N ARG A 128 5.20 -12.85 -6.71
CA ARG A 128 4.52 -12.82 -5.42
C ARG A 128 4.28 -14.24 -4.94
N ALA A 129 4.57 -14.48 -3.67
CA ALA A 129 4.29 -15.73 -3.00
C ALA A 129 3.71 -15.44 -1.61
N ARG A 130 3.08 -16.44 -0.98
CA ARG A 130 2.55 -16.34 0.38
C ARG A 130 3.18 -17.38 1.26
N VAL A 131 3.46 -17.00 2.51
CA VAL A 131 3.90 -17.92 3.55
C VAL A 131 2.96 -17.82 4.73
N ASN A 132 2.51 -18.98 5.23
CA ASN A 132 1.69 -19.06 6.44
C ASN A 132 2.60 -19.35 7.62
N ILE A 133 2.47 -18.57 8.67
CA ILE A 133 3.19 -18.72 9.92
C ILE A 133 2.23 -18.72 11.11
N THR A 134 2.66 -19.29 12.24
CA THR A 134 1.91 -19.21 13.49
C THR A 134 2.09 -17.87 14.16
N PHE A 135 1.31 -17.61 15.19
CA PHE A 135 1.39 -16.37 15.97
C PHE A 135 2.76 -16.25 16.67
N GLU A 136 3.24 -17.34 17.27
CA GLU A 136 4.54 -17.42 17.94
C GLU A 136 5.70 -17.19 16.94
N GLU A 137 5.61 -17.80 15.77
CA GLU A 137 6.58 -17.59 14.69
C GLU A 137 6.63 -16.13 14.23
N ALA A 138 5.48 -15.43 14.25
CA ALA A 138 5.44 -14.00 13.95
C ALA A 138 6.08 -13.15 15.05
N VAL A 139 5.94 -13.57 16.34
CA VAL A 139 6.52 -12.86 17.47
C VAL A 139 8.04 -13.04 17.54
N PHE A 140 8.51 -14.28 17.42
CA PHE A 140 9.94 -14.61 17.60
C PHE A 140 10.75 -14.59 16.31
N GLY A 141 10.09 -14.62 15.16
CA GLY A 141 10.70 -14.85 13.88
C GLY A 141 10.95 -16.34 13.61
N CYS A 142 11.08 -16.68 12.36
CA CYS A 142 11.34 -18.06 11.93
C CYS A 142 12.02 -18.10 10.56
N GLU A 143 12.53 -19.27 10.21
CA GLU A 143 12.96 -19.59 8.85
C GLU A 143 11.96 -20.57 8.21
N LYS A 144 11.47 -20.22 7.04
CA LYS A 144 10.54 -21.07 6.27
C LYS A 144 11.11 -21.40 4.91
N GLU A 145 10.89 -22.62 4.49
CA GLU A 145 11.21 -23.07 3.14
C GLU A 145 9.99 -22.87 2.25
N LEU A 146 10.18 -22.13 1.15
CA LEU A 146 9.11 -21.86 0.18
C LEU A 146 9.47 -22.51 -1.16
N GLU A 147 8.60 -23.37 -1.66
CA GLU A 147 8.71 -23.92 -3.02
C GLU A 147 8.06 -22.98 -4.02
N ILE A 148 8.87 -22.48 -4.98
CA ILE A 148 8.36 -21.67 -6.06
C ILE A 148 8.86 -22.16 -7.41
N VAL A 149 8.09 -21.88 -8.44
CA VAL A 149 8.48 -22.14 -9.83
C VAL A 149 9.20 -20.92 -10.36
N LEU A 150 10.49 -21.06 -10.62
CA LEU A 150 11.31 -20.00 -11.21
C LEU A 150 11.64 -20.35 -12.66
N LYS A 151 11.65 -19.31 -13.50
CA LYS A 151 12.23 -19.41 -14.83
C LYS A 151 13.72 -19.11 -14.74
N ASP A 152 14.51 -20.02 -15.24
CA ASP A 152 15.95 -19.87 -15.40
C ASP A 152 16.33 -19.85 -16.88
N GLU A 153 17.47 -19.25 -17.19
CA GLU A 153 17.99 -19.33 -18.53
C GLU A 153 18.17 -20.79 -18.97
N CYS A 154 17.75 -21.08 -20.16
CA CYS A 154 17.92 -22.40 -20.73
C CYS A 154 19.41 -22.73 -20.88
N THR A 155 19.88 -23.77 -20.23
CA THR A 155 21.29 -24.18 -20.25
C THR A 155 21.79 -24.59 -21.65
N THR A 156 20.84 -24.96 -22.54
CA THR A 156 21.17 -25.39 -23.90
C THR A 156 21.38 -24.23 -24.86
N CYS A 157 20.58 -23.16 -24.77
CA CYS A 157 20.66 -22.04 -25.69
C CYS A 157 21.09 -20.71 -25.03
N HIS A 158 21.34 -20.70 -23.73
CA HIS A 158 21.78 -19.52 -22.98
C HIS A 158 20.90 -18.27 -23.25
N GLY A 159 19.59 -18.45 -23.09
CA GLY A 159 18.62 -17.36 -23.20
C GLY A 159 18.24 -16.97 -24.64
N THR A 160 18.92 -17.46 -25.69
CA THR A 160 18.66 -17.05 -27.06
C THR A 160 17.38 -17.63 -27.65
N GLY A 161 16.90 -18.75 -27.13
CA GLY A 161 15.78 -19.51 -27.67
C GLY A 161 16.08 -20.25 -28.98
N ALA A 162 17.25 -20.02 -29.61
CA ALA A 162 17.66 -20.66 -30.86
C ALA A 162 18.38 -22.00 -30.58
N LYS A 163 18.34 -22.91 -31.55
CA LYS A 163 19.07 -24.17 -31.50
C LYS A 163 20.57 -23.88 -31.37
N PRO A 164 21.35 -24.64 -30.58
CA PRO A 164 22.80 -24.49 -30.53
C PRO A 164 23.44 -24.52 -31.92
N GLY A 165 24.34 -23.57 -32.16
CA GLY A 165 24.94 -23.37 -33.48
C GLY A 165 24.13 -22.46 -34.43
N THR A 166 22.95 -22.02 -34.06
CA THR A 166 22.15 -21.02 -34.79
C THR A 166 21.92 -19.78 -33.91
N SER A 167 21.64 -18.65 -34.56
CA SER A 167 21.34 -17.39 -33.87
C SER A 167 20.02 -16.79 -34.33
N PRO A 168 19.31 -16.02 -33.45
CA PRO A 168 18.15 -15.27 -33.87
C PRO A 168 18.53 -14.26 -34.98
N VAL A 169 17.72 -14.17 -36.02
CA VAL A 169 17.91 -13.20 -37.12
C VAL A 169 17.04 -11.97 -36.90
N THR A 170 17.52 -10.82 -37.33
CA THR A 170 16.72 -9.59 -37.28
C THR A 170 15.44 -9.76 -38.10
N CYS A 171 14.33 -9.34 -37.56
CA CYS A 171 13.02 -9.44 -38.19
C CYS A 171 13.02 -8.57 -39.49
N PRO A 172 12.77 -9.15 -40.67
CA PRO A 172 12.81 -8.40 -41.94
C PRO A 172 11.67 -7.38 -42.06
N LYS A 173 10.56 -7.57 -41.32
CA LYS A 173 9.38 -6.71 -41.40
C LYS A 173 9.51 -5.44 -40.59
N CYS A 174 10.10 -5.49 -39.40
CA CYS A 174 10.30 -4.33 -38.53
C CYS A 174 11.77 -3.91 -38.39
N HIS A 175 12.68 -4.57 -39.14
CA HIS A 175 14.12 -4.28 -39.15
C HIS A 175 14.74 -4.20 -37.75
N GLY A 176 14.20 -4.99 -36.77
CA GLY A 176 14.70 -5.04 -35.40
C GLY A 176 13.95 -4.12 -34.40
N GLU A 177 13.06 -3.27 -34.87
CA GLU A 177 12.35 -2.31 -34.03
C GLU A 177 11.23 -2.93 -33.16
N GLY A 178 10.76 -4.14 -33.53
CA GLY A 178 9.68 -4.81 -32.82
C GLY A 178 8.29 -4.23 -33.09
N GLN A 179 8.21 -3.10 -33.78
CA GLN A 179 6.97 -2.38 -34.08
C GLN A 179 6.94 -2.04 -35.59
N VAL A 180 5.74 -1.93 -36.14
CA VAL A 180 5.50 -1.46 -37.49
C VAL A 180 4.58 -0.25 -37.46
N VAL A 181 4.91 0.75 -38.28
CA VAL A 181 4.14 1.98 -38.37
C VAL A 181 3.28 1.92 -39.62
N TYR A 182 1.97 1.94 -39.45
CA TYR A 182 1.02 2.08 -40.53
C TYR A 182 0.58 3.54 -40.61
N THR A 183 0.78 4.14 -41.79
CA THR A 183 0.28 5.48 -42.05
C THR A 183 -1.03 5.37 -42.82
N GLN A 184 -2.13 5.80 -42.24
CA GLN A 184 -3.43 5.87 -42.91
C GLN A 184 -3.79 7.33 -43.19
N GLN A 185 -4.23 7.60 -44.42
CA GLN A 185 -4.77 8.90 -44.78
C GLN A 185 -6.23 8.94 -44.34
N SER A 186 -6.53 9.87 -43.41
CA SER A 186 -7.88 10.17 -42.93
C SER A 186 -8.35 11.49 -43.51
N MET A 187 -9.66 11.76 -43.50
CA MET A 187 -10.23 13.07 -43.93
C MET A 187 -9.66 14.26 -43.12
N PHE A 188 -9.01 14.00 -41.98
CA PHE A 188 -8.40 15.01 -41.07
C PHE A 188 -6.87 15.01 -41.12
N GLY A 189 -6.24 14.32 -42.07
CA GLY A 189 -4.80 14.26 -42.19
C GLY A 189 -4.21 12.85 -42.12
N MET A 190 -2.87 12.76 -42.09
CA MET A 190 -2.15 11.48 -41.98
C MET A 190 -2.11 11.04 -40.52
N VAL A 191 -2.74 9.92 -40.19
CA VAL A 191 -2.66 9.28 -38.90
C VAL A 191 -1.59 8.19 -38.93
N ARG A 192 -0.59 8.29 -38.04
CA ARG A 192 0.42 7.25 -37.81
C ARG A 192 -0.05 6.31 -36.70
N ASN A 193 -0.28 5.06 -37.05
CA ASN A 193 -0.65 4.02 -36.06
C ASN A 193 0.54 3.08 -35.91
N VAL A 194 1.04 2.98 -34.67
CA VAL A 194 2.15 2.11 -34.28
C VAL A 194 1.58 0.82 -33.72
N GLN A 195 1.87 -0.30 -34.37
CA GLN A 195 1.44 -1.62 -33.91
C GLN A 195 2.62 -2.54 -33.63
N THR A 196 2.44 -3.47 -32.69
CA THR A 196 3.43 -4.53 -32.46
C THR A 196 3.61 -5.35 -33.72
N CYS A 197 4.85 -5.59 -34.15
CA CYS A 197 5.13 -6.38 -35.32
C CYS A 197 4.53 -7.78 -35.21
N PRO A 198 3.66 -8.20 -36.13
CA PRO A 198 2.99 -9.49 -36.07
C PRO A 198 3.92 -10.68 -36.23
N ASP A 199 5.07 -10.51 -36.91
CA ASP A 199 5.99 -11.60 -37.21
C ASP A 199 6.94 -11.90 -36.04
N CYS A 200 7.41 -10.90 -35.32
CA CYS A 200 8.33 -11.07 -34.21
C CYS A 200 7.68 -10.80 -32.83
N HIS A 201 6.41 -10.42 -32.83
CA HIS A 201 5.63 -10.14 -31.60
C HIS A 201 6.36 -9.18 -30.63
N GLY A 202 7.00 -8.18 -31.16
CA GLY A 202 7.70 -7.15 -30.37
C GLY A 202 9.17 -7.43 -30.06
N SER A 203 9.67 -8.64 -30.32
CA SER A 203 11.07 -9.02 -30.02
C SER A 203 12.12 -8.41 -30.96
N GLY A 204 11.71 -7.94 -32.11
CA GLY A 204 12.63 -7.47 -33.18
C GLY A 204 13.44 -8.57 -33.85
N LYS A 205 13.35 -9.81 -33.37
CA LYS A 205 14.14 -10.96 -33.87
C LYS A 205 13.23 -12.14 -34.17
N ILE A 206 13.63 -12.98 -35.13
CA ILE A 206 12.94 -14.21 -35.50
C ILE A 206 13.88 -15.39 -35.30
N ILE A 207 13.40 -16.44 -34.64
CA ILE A 207 14.11 -17.70 -34.43
C ILE A 207 13.61 -18.69 -35.48
N LYS A 208 14.45 -19.04 -36.45
CA LYS A 208 14.11 -20.05 -37.47
C LYS A 208 14.13 -21.45 -36.88
N ASP A 209 15.23 -21.81 -36.21
CA ASP A 209 15.41 -23.11 -35.56
C ASP A 209 15.28 -22.94 -34.03
N LYS A 210 14.17 -23.41 -33.49
CA LYS A 210 13.89 -23.28 -32.08
C LYS A 210 14.71 -24.27 -31.25
N CYS A 211 15.23 -23.86 -30.11
CA CYS A 211 15.86 -24.74 -29.11
C CYS A 211 14.87 -25.81 -28.67
N THR A 212 15.27 -27.07 -28.69
CA THR A 212 14.43 -28.21 -28.30
C THR A 212 14.08 -28.21 -26.80
N SER A 213 15.00 -27.75 -25.95
CA SER A 213 14.82 -27.75 -24.50
C SER A 213 13.83 -26.68 -24.03
N CYS A 214 13.90 -25.47 -24.55
CA CYS A 214 13.01 -24.35 -24.14
C CYS A 214 11.93 -24.03 -25.18
N ARG A 215 11.89 -24.70 -26.32
CA ARG A 215 10.92 -24.51 -27.44
C ARG A 215 10.86 -23.07 -27.95
N GLY A 216 12.00 -22.39 -27.92
CA GLY A 216 12.12 -21.01 -28.42
C GLY A 216 11.93 -19.91 -27.37
N THR A 217 11.58 -20.23 -26.13
CA THR A 217 11.36 -19.22 -25.07
C THR A 217 12.65 -18.65 -24.51
N GLY A 218 13.77 -19.35 -24.63
CA GLY A 218 15.04 -18.99 -23.98
C GLY A 218 15.12 -19.38 -22.51
N TYR A 219 14.02 -19.78 -21.89
CA TYR A 219 13.93 -20.06 -20.44
C TYR A 219 13.30 -21.42 -20.18
N THR A 220 13.70 -22.05 -19.07
CA THR A 220 13.13 -23.30 -18.55
C THR A 220 12.60 -23.06 -17.16
N SER A 221 11.43 -23.62 -16.84
CA SER A 221 10.83 -23.50 -15.51
C SER A 221 11.31 -24.65 -14.62
N SER A 222 11.81 -24.33 -13.43
CA SER A 222 12.24 -25.29 -12.41
C SER A 222 11.62 -24.96 -11.04
N ARG A 223 11.29 -25.99 -10.27
CA ARG A 223 10.89 -25.80 -8.87
C ARG A 223 12.12 -25.59 -8.03
N LYS A 224 12.16 -24.52 -7.26
CA LYS A 224 13.26 -24.21 -6.34
C LYS A 224 12.73 -23.96 -4.95
N LYS A 225 13.46 -24.49 -3.98
CA LYS A 225 13.24 -24.21 -2.57
C LYS A 225 14.04 -22.99 -2.19
N ILE A 226 13.36 -21.98 -1.64
CA ILE A 226 13.97 -20.75 -1.18
C ILE A 226 13.75 -20.64 0.32
N GLN A 227 14.81 -20.45 1.06
CA GLN A 227 14.72 -20.11 2.49
C GLN A 227 14.32 -18.65 2.64
N VAL A 228 13.26 -18.44 3.42
CA VAL A 228 12.71 -17.12 3.75
C VAL A 228 12.91 -16.91 5.24
N SER A 229 13.76 -15.98 5.59
CA SER A 229 13.93 -15.54 6.98
C SER A 229 12.84 -14.51 7.31
N VAL A 230 11.95 -14.88 8.21
CA VAL A 230 10.87 -14.06 8.70
C VAL A 230 11.36 -13.33 9.95
N PRO A 231 11.43 -12.00 9.95
CA PRO A 231 11.91 -11.25 11.11
C PRO A 231 10.90 -11.29 12.26
N ALA A 232 11.42 -11.28 13.50
CA ALA A 232 10.62 -11.17 14.70
C ALA A 232 9.78 -9.88 14.70
N GLY A 233 8.52 -9.99 15.10
CA GLY A 233 7.61 -8.85 15.18
C GLY A 233 6.86 -8.53 13.89
N ILE A 234 7.01 -9.32 12.84
CA ILE A 234 6.29 -9.13 11.58
C ILE A 234 4.78 -9.17 11.80
N ASP A 235 4.04 -8.37 11.05
CA ASP A 235 2.58 -8.34 11.13
C ASP A 235 1.92 -9.06 9.94
N ASN A 236 0.65 -9.41 10.13
CA ASN A 236 -0.15 -10.02 9.07
C ASN A 236 -0.25 -9.10 7.84
N GLY A 237 -0.11 -9.67 6.64
CA GLY A 237 -0.17 -8.92 5.37
C GLY A 237 1.11 -8.16 5.02
N GLN A 238 2.13 -8.16 5.86
CA GLN A 238 3.42 -7.56 5.51
C GLN A 238 4.18 -8.41 4.50
N SER A 239 4.98 -7.75 3.65
CA SER A 239 5.73 -8.42 2.58
C SER A 239 7.23 -8.34 2.81
N ILE A 240 7.90 -9.48 2.68
CA ILE A 240 9.35 -9.61 2.69
C ILE A 240 9.86 -9.62 1.26
N ARG A 241 10.83 -8.77 0.94
CA ARG A 241 11.45 -8.71 -0.39
C ARG A 241 12.75 -9.49 -0.42
N ILE A 242 12.79 -10.51 -1.27
CA ILE A 242 14.00 -11.27 -1.56
C ILE A 242 14.49 -10.86 -2.94
N ARG A 243 15.66 -10.23 -2.99
CA ARG A 243 16.24 -9.68 -4.22
C ARG A 243 16.59 -10.79 -5.21
N GLU A 244 16.45 -10.50 -6.51
CA GLU A 244 16.89 -11.37 -7.62
C GLU A 244 16.26 -12.77 -7.64
N LYS A 245 15.15 -12.97 -6.95
CA LYS A 245 14.37 -14.23 -6.96
C LYS A 245 13.05 -14.11 -7.72
N GLY A 246 12.91 -13.08 -8.57
CA GLY A 246 11.78 -12.90 -9.47
C GLY A 246 12.00 -13.51 -10.86
N GLU A 247 11.18 -13.11 -11.83
CA GLU A 247 11.31 -13.50 -13.25
C GLU A 247 12.64 -12.97 -13.83
N PRO A 248 13.21 -13.68 -14.79
CA PRO A 248 14.41 -13.20 -15.49
C PRO A 248 14.13 -11.90 -16.23
N GLY A 249 15.12 -11.03 -16.30
CA GLY A 249 15.04 -9.82 -17.12
C GLY A 249 15.10 -10.13 -18.61
N THR A 250 14.71 -9.16 -19.42
CA THR A 250 14.81 -9.25 -20.87
C THR A 250 16.02 -8.47 -21.37
N ASN A 251 16.59 -8.89 -22.51
CA ASN A 251 17.76 -8.27 -23.16
C ASN A 251 18.98 -8.12 -22.22
N GLY A 252 19.25 -9.13 -21.36
CA GLY A 252 20.35 -9.08 -20.41
C GLY A 252 20.10 -8.22 -19.17
N GLY A 253 18.85 -7.85 -18.91
CA GLY A 253 18.46 -7.14 -17.69
C GLY A 253 18.51 -8.00 -16.43
N PRO A 254 18.58 -7.39 -15.24
CA PRO A 254 18.59 -8.12 -13.99
C PRO A 254 17.25 -8.80 -13.71
N ARG A 255 17.28 -9.84 -12.89
CA ARG A 255 16.06 -10.51 -12.43
C ARG A 255 15.19 -9.56 -11.60
N GLY A 256 13.88 -9.82 -11.57
CA GLY A 256 12.97 -9.23 -10.63
C GLY A 256 13.21 -9.70 -9.19
N ASP A 257 12.41 -9.23 -8.28
CA ASP A 257 12.44 -9.61 -6.87
C ASP A 257 11.28 -10.56 -6.55
N LEU A 258 11.44 -11.38 -5.51
CA LEU A 258 10.36 -12.16 -4.92
C LEU A 258 9.80 -11.40 -3.73
N LEU A 259 8.50 -11.13 -3.75
CA LEU A 259 7.75 -10.53 -2.67
C LEU A 259 6.96 -11.64 -1.96
N VAL A 260 7.36 -11.94 -0.73
CA VAL A 260 6.71 -12.97 0.10
C VAL A 260 5.76 -12.27 1.07
N GLU A 261 4.48 -12.39 0.84
CA GLU A 261 3.42 -11.91 1.73
C GLU A 261 3.28 -12.90 2.91
N VAL A 262 3.36 -12.37 4.12
CA VAL A 262 3.25 -13.16 5.34
C VAL A 262 1.81 -13.17 5.82
N ASN A 263 1.26 -14.37 5.98
CA ASN A 263 -0.06 -14.58 6.54
C ASN A 263 0.09 -15.23 7.93
N VAL A 264 -0.30 -14.49 8.97
CA VAL A 264 -0.22 -14.96 10.36
C VAL A 264 -1.52 -15.66 10.74
N ALA A 265 -1.43 -16.90 11.18
CA ALA A 265 -2.57 -17.67 11.66
C ALA A 265 -3.15 -17.03 12.95
N ARG A 266 -4.47 -17.07 13.10
CA ARG A 266 -5.12 -16.63 14.32
C ARG A 266 -4.76 -17.54 15.48
N HIS A 267 -4.42 -16.96 16.64
CA HIS A 267 -4.19 -17.72 17.86
C HIS A 267 -5.48 -17.80 18.70
N PRO A 268 -5.78 -18.94 19.34
CA PRO A 268 -7.03 -19.10 20.11
C PRO A 268 -7.09 -18.20 21.36
N ILE A 269 -5.94 -17.88 21.95
CA ILE A 269 -5.86 -17.13 23.22
C ILE A 269 -5.40 -15.69 22.98
N PHE A 270 -4.42 -15.48 22.10
CA PHE A 270 -3.75 -14.21 21.93
C PHE A 270 -4.33 -13.42 20.76
N GLN A 271 -4.58 -12.15 20.98
CA GLN A 271 -4.94 -11.17 19.96
C GLN A 271 -3.87 -10.09 19.95
N ARG A 272 -3.44 -9.70 18.74
CA ARG A 272 -2.43 -8.66 18.55
C ARG A 272 -3.07 -7.34 18.12
N GLN A 273 -2.61 -6.25 18.71
CA GLN A 273 -2.82 -4.89 18.22
C GLN A 273 -1.46 -4.18 18.23
N ASP A 274 -0.92 -3.90 17.07
CA ASP A 274 0.42 -3.34 16.88
C ASP A 274 1.51 -4.18 17.57
N MET A 275 2.16 -3.64 18.59
CA MET A 275 3.13 -4.34 19.40
C MET A 275 2.56 -4.97 20.68
N ASN A 276 1.29 -4.72 20.97
CA ASN A 276 0.67 -5.23 22.20
C ASN A 276 -0.08 -6.52 21.93
N ILE A 277 -0.12 -7.37 22.96
CA ILE A 277 -0.87 -8.62 22.98
C ILE A 277 -2.00 -8.49 23.97
N PHE A 278 -3.14 -9.02 23.62
CA PHE A 278 -4.33 -9.07 24.47
C PHE A 278 -4.75 -10.52 24.66
N SER A 279 -5.07 -10.87 25.90
CA SER A 279 -5.62 -12.18 26.23
C SER A 279 -6.61 -12.10 27.38
N THR A 280 -7.35 -13.18 27.60
CA THR A 280 -8.25 -13.33 28.71
C THR A 280 -7.74 -14.45 29.63
N ALA A 281 -7.69 -14.21 30.93
CA ALA A 281 -7.33 -15.21 31.92
C ALA A 281 -8.54 -15.49 32.83
N PRO A 282 -8.97 -16.76 32.95
CA PRO A 282 -10.05 -17.14 33.85
C PRO A 282 -9.60 -17.09 35.32
N LEU A 283 -10.42 -16.56 36.18
CA LEU A 283 -10.28 -16.64 37.61
C LEU A 283 -11.42 -17.43 38.23
N THR A 284 -11.14 -18.22 39.25
CA THR A 284 -12.20 -18.77 40.08
C THR A 284 -12.78 -17.69 40.99
N TYR A 285 -14.00 -17.85 41.44
CA TYR A 285 -14.62 -16.93 42.38
C TYR A 285 -13.78 -16.77 43.66
N ALA A 286 -13.24 -17.87 44.18
CA ALA A 286 -12.39 -17.84 45.38
C ALA A 286 -11.10 -17.03 45.14
N GLN A 287 -10.44 -17.21 44.01
CA GLN A 287 -9.24 -16.43 43.63
C GLN A 287 -9.57 -14.95 43.46
N ALA A 288 -10.73 -14.61 42.89
CA ALA A 288 -11.15 -13.23 42.73
C ALA A 288 -11.47 -12.57 44.09
N ALA A 289 -12.13 -13.29 44.99
CA ALA A 289 -12.57 -12.78 46.31
C ALA A 289 -11.41 -12.69 47.30
N LEU A 290 -10.62 -13.76 47.43
CA LEU A 290 -9.59 -13.89 48.46
C LEU A 290 -8.20 -13.44 47.98
N GLY A 291 -8.03 -13.31 46.67
CA GLY A 291 -6.74 -13.14 46.06
C GLY A 291 -5.97 -14.45 45.94
N GLY A 292 -4.71 -14.35 45.50
CA GLY A 292 -3.80 -15.48 45.40
C GLY A 292 -3.01 -15.48 44.12
N THR A 293 -2.13 -16.44 43.95
CA THR A 293 -1.28 -16.57 42.78
C THR A 293 -2.00 -17.31 41.65
N VAL A 294 -2.00 -16.74 40.45
CA VAL A 294 -2.54 -17.38 39.23
C VAL A 294 -1.46 -17.45 38.17
N ARG A 295 -1.51 -18.50 37.35
CA ARG A 295 -0.63 -18.66 36.20
C ARG A 295 -1.28 -18.10 34.96
N ILE A 296 -0.58 -17.23 34.29
CA ILE A 296 -1.03 -16.54 33.09
C ILE A 296 -0.14 -16.99 31.92
N ASN A 297 -0.77 -17.51 30.88
CA ASN A 297 -0.06 -17.85 29.66
C ASN A 297 0.37 -16.57 28.93
N THR A 298 1.65 -16.49 28.61
CA THR A 298 2.22 -15.44 27.77
C THR A 298 2.93 -16.09 26.58
N VAL A 299 3.28 -15.31 25.59
CA VAL A 299 4.06 -15.81 24.43
C VAL A 299 5.46 -16.31 24.81
N ASP A 300 5.98 -15.87 25.94
CA ASP A 300 7.29 -16.32 26.47
C ASP A 300 7.17 -17.50 27.46
N GLY A 301 5.96 -18.04 27.65
CA GLY A 301 5.66 -19.08 28.64
C GLY A 301 4.74 -18.59 29.75
N GLU A 302 4.57 -19.41 30.77
CA GLU A 302 3.73 -19.09 31.92
C GLU A 302 4.40 -18.07 32.85
N VAL A 303 3.60 -17.12 33.36
CA VAL A 303 4.02 -16.14 34.37
C VAL A 303 3.08 -16.22 35.56
N GLU A 304 3.63 -16.28 36.75
CA GLU A 304 2.85 -16.19 38.00
C GLU A 304 2.52 -14.73 38.30
N TYR A 305 1.25 -14.48 38.61
CA TYR A 305 0.75 -13.16 38.93
C TYR A 305 -0.06 -13.23 40.22
N GLU A 306 0.20 -12.29 41.14
CA GLU A 306 -0.52 -12.18 42.40
C GLU A 306 -1.77 -11.34 42.21
N VAL A 307 -2.95 -11.98 42.28
CA VAL A 307 -4.25 -11.34 42.18
C VAL A 307 -4.61 -10.75 43.54
N LYS A 308 -5.03 -9.48 43.55
CA LYS A 308 -5.46 -8.81 44.79
C LYS A 308 -6.85 -9.29 45.22
N PRO A 309 -7.13 -9.38 46.53
CA PRO A 309 -8.48 -9.67 47.00
C PRO A 309 -9.51 -8.65 46.49
N GLY A 310 -10.69 -9.15 46.12
CA GLY A 310 -11.77 -8.32 45.59
C GLY A 310 -11.61 -7.92 44.12
N THR A 311 -10.75 -8.61 43.36
CA THR A 311 -10.58 -8.38 41.91
C THR A 311 -11.87 -8.69 41.18
N GLN A 312 -12.37 -7.71 40.41
CA GLN A 312 -13.59 -7.83 39.64
C GLN A 312 -13.34 -8.43 38.23
N THR A 313 -14.39 -9.00 37.65
CA THR A 313 -14.36 -9.37 36.22
C THR A 313 -14.05 -8.15 35.36
N ASP A 314 -13.46 -8.35 34.19
CA ASP A 314 -12.99 -7.32 33.25
C ASP A 314 -11.85 -6.42 33.79
N THR A 315 -11.30 -6.75 34.98
CA THR A 315 -10.08 -6.10 35.46
C THR A 315 -8.92 -6.40 34.51
N ARG A 316 -8.31 -5.34 33.96
CA ARG A 316 -7.19 -5.46 33.03
C ARG A 316 -5.86 -5.18 33.72
N ILE A 317 -4.93 -6.09 33.58
CA ILE A 317 -3.55 -5.95 34.02
C ILE A 317 -2.59 -5.83 32.85
N ARG A 318 -1.44 -5.21 33.09
CA ARG A 318 -0.39 -5.01 32.09
C ARG A 318 0.87 -5.75 32.49
N LEU A 319 1.31 -6.70 31.69
CA LEU A 319 2.58 -7.37 31.81
C LEU A 319 3.59 -6.66 30.90
N LYS A 320 4.43 -5.83 31.50
CA LYS A 320 5.37 -4.97 30.79
C LYS A 320 6.39 -5.79 30.01
N GLY A 321 6.62 -5.43 28.72
CA GLY A 321 7.63 -6.07 27.87
C GLY A 321 7.30 -7.50 27.43
N LYS A 322 6.06 -7.98 27.66
CA LYS A 322 5.59 -9.31 27.25
C LYS A 322 4.80 -9.29 25.94
N GLY A 323 4.88 -8.21 25.19
CA GLY A 323 4.27 -8.04 23.88
C GLY A 323 5.18 -8.48 22.73
N VAL A 324 4.86 -8.00 21.52
CA VAL A 324 5.58 -8.29 20.28
C VAL A 324 6.80 -7.37 20.16
N PRO A 325 7.96 -7.87 19.70
CA PRO A 325 9.12 -7.01 19.45
C PRO A 325 8.91 -6.11 18.24
N SER A 326 9.57 -4.96 18.24
CA SER A 326 9.55 -4.05 17.10
C SER A 326 10.44 -4.56 15.97
N LEU A 327 9.94 -4.51 14.72
CA LEU A 327 10.73 -4.83 13.53
C LEU A 327 11.99 -3.96 13.36
N ARG A 328 11.94 -2.71 13.84
CA ARG A 328 13.05 -1.76 13.70
C ARG A 328 14.10 -1.92 14.79
N ASN A 329 13.67 -2.25 16.00
CA ASN A 329 14.54 -2.39 17.16
C ASN A 329 14.07 -3.57 18.02
N LYS A 330 14.81 -4.68 17.92
CA LYS A 330 14.50 -5.92 18.65
C LYS A 330 14.49 -5.77 20.18
N ASN A 331 15.16 -4.75 20.71
CA ASN A 331 15.21 -4.50 22.16
C ASN A 331 13.95 -3.79 22.69
N VAL A 332 13.09 -3.29 21.79
CA VAL A 332 11.82 -2.65 22.15
C VAL A 332 10.71 -3.67 21.92
N ARG A 333 10.00 -4.01 23.01
CA ARG A 333 8.82 -4.87 22.97
C ARG A 333 7.60 -4.10 23.50
N GLY A 334 6.44 -4.43 22.95
CA GLY A 334 5.17 -4.00 23.50
C GLY A 334 4.83 -4.71 24.81
N ASP A 335 3.62 -4.53 25.26
CA ASP A 335 3.12 -5.08 26.51
C ASP A 335 2.04 -6.13 26.25
N HIS A 336 1.83 -7.01 27.22
CA HIS A 336 0.72 -7.96 27.20
C HIS A 336 -0.35 -7.48 28.19
N TYR A 337 -1.53 -7.23 27.68
CA TYR A 337 -2.71 -6.86 28.47
C TYR A 337 -3.58 -8.08 28.66
N VAL A 338 -3.78 -8.45 29.93
CA VAL A 338 -4.58 -9.61 30.33
C VAL A 338 -5.85 -9.12 31.01
N THR A 339 -6.99 -9.55 30.52
CA THR A 339 -8.29 -9.26 31.11
C THR A 339 -8.73 -10.46 31.94
N PHE A 340 -8.98 -10.25 33.23
CA PHE A 340 -9.49 -11.29 34.10
C PHE A 340 -10.99 -11.47 33.92
N VAL A 341 -11.42 -12.73 33.82
CA VAL A 341 -12.84 -13.09 33.76
C VAL A 341 -13.14 -14.08 34.87
N VAL A 342 -14.01 -13.70 35.77
CA VAL A 342 -14.43 -14.61 36.82
C VAL A 342 -15.37 -15.65 36.27
N GLN A 343 -14.95 -16.91 36.38
CA GLN A 343 -15.74 -18.05 35.93
C GLN A 343 -16.59 -18.60 37.06
N VAL A 344 -17.89 -18.70 36.78
CA VAL A 344 -18.82 -19.38 37.66
C VAL A 344 -18.81 -20.87 37.37
N PRO A 345 -18.50 -21.74 38.33
CA PRO A 345 -18.50 -23.17 38.12
C PRO A 345 -19.91 -23.71 37.82
N THR A 346 -20.04 -24.49 36.77
CA THR A 346 -21.34 -25.07 36.36
C THR A 346 -21.62 -26.44 37.00
N ASN A 347 -20.56 -27.22 37.26
CA ASN A 347 -20.66 -28.58 37.83
C ASN A 347 -20.21 -28.57 39.28
N LEU A 348 -21.18 -28.42 40.18
CA LEU A 348 -20.95 -28.44 41.62
C LEU A 348 -21.49 -29.73 42.22
N ASN A 349 -20.69 -30.41 43.06
CA ASN A 349 -21.16 -31.47 43.89
C ASN A 349 -22.01 -30.91 45.09
N GLU A 350 -22.71 -31.77 45.84
CA GLU A 350 -23.59 -31.31 46.92
C GLU A 350 -22.81 -30.57 48.03
N GLU A 351 -21.62 -31.03 48.34
CA GLU A 351 -20.75 -30.40 49.32
C GLU A 351 -20.37 -28.94 48.93
N ALA A 352 -20.00 -28.73 47.65
CA ALA A 352 -19.69 -27.39 47.14
C ALA A 352 -20.93 -26.47 47.13
N LYS A 353 -22.11 -27.02 46.81
CA LYS A 353 -23.36 -26.26 46.86
C LYS A 353 -23.68 -25.80 48.28
N GLU A 354 -23.48 -26.71 49.29
CA GLU A 354 -23.70 -26.39 50.68
C GLU A 354 -22.71 -25.31 51.18
N ALA A 355 -21.43 -25.42 50.80
CA ALA A 355 -20.42 -24.43 51.12
C ALA A 355 -20.75 -23.03 50.53
N LEU A 356 -21.27 -23.00 49.30
CA LEU A 356 -21.71 -21.74 48.69
C LEU A 356 -22.94 -21.15 49.35
N ARG A 357 -23.91 -21.98 49.82
CA ARG A 357 -25.07 -21.48 50.59
C ARG A 357 -24.62 -20.85 51.90
N LYS A 358 -23.72 -21.54 52.64
CA LYS A 358 -23.15 -20.99 53.89
C LYS A 358 -22.40 -19.68 53.67
N PHE A 359 -21.68 -19.58 52.54
CA PHE A 359 -21.01 -18.35 52.14
C PHE A 359 -22.00 -17.23 51.87
N ASP A 360 -23.07 -17.50 51.11
CA ASP A 360 -24.12 -16.50 50.82
C ASP A 360 -24.83 -16.00 52.07
N GLU A 361 -25.15 -16.90 53.02
CA GLU A 361 -25.67 -16.55 54.34
C GLU A 361 -24.69 -15.65 55.12
N ALA A 362 -23.40 -16.00 55.11
CA ALA A 362 -22.37 -15.22 55.81
C ALA A 362 -22.16 -13.82 55.21
N CYS A 363 -22.40 -13.67 53.91
CA CYS A 363 -22.39 -12.36 53.23
C CYS A 363 -23.65 -11.53 53.46
N GLY A 364 -24.65 -12.05 54.24
CA GLY A 364 -25.87 -11.32 54.53
C GLY A 364 -26.98 -11.41 53.48
N ASN A 365 -26.76 -12.18 52.44
CA ASN A 365 -27.76 -12.45 51.41
C ASN A 365 -28.71 -13.57 51.93
N ARG A 366 -29.60 -13.27 52.83
CA ARG A 366 -30.62 -14.23 53.25
C ARG A 366 -31.60 -14.45 52.09
N PRO A 367 -31.90 -15.72 51.69
CA PRO A 367 -33.01 -15.96 50.79
C PRO A 367 -34.28 -15.42 51.45
N LYS A 368 -34.97 -14.49 50.78
CA LYS A 368 -36.29 -14.05 51.19
C LYS A 368 -37.18 -15.29 51.29
N SER A 369 -37.68 -15.63 52.49
CA SER A 369 -38.63 -16.71 52.69
C SER A 369 -39.83 -16.47 51.77
N LYS A 370 -40.41 -17.56 51.23
CA LYS A 370 -41.52 -17.53 50.26
C LYS A 370 -42.84 -16.97 50.80
N ASP A 371 -42.81 -16.28 51.96
CA ASP A 371 -43.98 -15.73 52.65
C ASP A 371 -43.94 -14.20 52.75
N SER A 372 -43.72 -13.53 51.66
CA SER A 372 -44.06 -12.10 51.55
C SER A 372 -44.49 -11.82 50.10
N ASP A 373 -45.77 -12.10 49.88
CA ASP A 373 -46.56 -11.51 48.78
C ASP A 373 -46.73 -10.00 49.04
N ASP A 374 -45.69 -9.22 48.79
CA ASP A 374 -45.82 -7.78 48.64
C ASP A 374 -45.05 -7.36 47.39
N PHE A 375 -45.74 -7.57 46.28
CA PHE A 375 -45.38 -6.99 45.01
C PHE A 375 -45.74 -5.49 45.11
N GLU A 376 -44.81 -4.64 45.52
CA GLU A 376 -44.92 -3.20 45.39
C GLU A 376 -44.98 -2.86 43.90
N LYS A 377 -46.17 -2.49 43.44
CA LYS A 377 -46.42 -1.99 42.10
C LYS A 377 -45.54 -0.77 41.87
N PRO A 378 -44.82 -0.69 40.75
CA PRO A 378 -44.10 0.52 40.40
C PRO A 378 -45.09 1.67 40.23
N ARG A 379 -44.88 2.77 40.97
CA ARG A 379 -45.61 4.03 40.80
C ARG A 379 -45.37 4.53 39.36
N SER A 380 -46.44 4.57 38.58
CA SER A 380 -46.45 5.28 37.31
C SER A 380 -46.30 6.78 37.58
N GLU A 381 -45.16 7.35 37.27
CA GLU A 381 -44.97 8.79 37.14
C GLU A 381 -45.61 9.24 35.81
N GLU A 382 -46.81 9.80 35.90
CA GLU A 382 -47.41 10.61 34.86
C GLU A 382 -46.56 11.87 34.65
N ARG A 383 -45.78 11.91 33.58
CA ARG A 383 -45.28 13.19 33.07
C ARG A 383 -46.38 13.94 32.35
N ARG A 384 -46.92 14.96 32.99
CA ARG A 384 -47.67 16.02 32.33
C ARG A 384 -46.69 16.83 31.51
N VAL A 385 -46.97 16.85 30.19
CA VAL A 385 -46.39 17.80 29.26
C VAL A 385 -47.16 19.10 29.43
N GLY A 386 -46.45 20.20 29.64
CA GLY A 386 -46.85 21.58 29.52
C GLY A 386 -45.87 22.29 28.58
#